data_89027000d2da10e0ab1610622b3cea9d
#
_entry.id   89027000d2da10e0ab1610622b3cea9d
#
_cell.length_a   1.000
_cell.length_b   1.000
_cell.length_c   1.000
_cell.angle_alpha   90.00
_cell.angle_beta   90.00
_cell.angle_gamma   90.00
#
_symmetry.space_group_name_H-M   'P 1'
#
loop_
_entity.id
_entity.type
_entity.pdbx_description
1 polymer ?
#
loop_
_entity_poly.entity_id
_entity_poly.type
_entity_poly.pdbx_seq_one_letter_code
_entity_poly.pdbx_strand_id
1 'polypeptide(L)'
;VLHRGLLREGVYGWCTVTDCTWRPRSFLIEIHNRLSPEDYIKTLLHELQHVLQHVRGDLRDKRGIRCWKGIDCSELDYEDQPWELEAHSMESVLYEEYLTSL
;
A
#
# COMPACT_ATOMS: atom_id res chain seq x y z
N VAL A 1 4.97 4.14 10.89
CA VAL A 1 6.08 5.07 11.06
C VAL A 1 5.86 6.29 10.17
N LEU A 2 6.05 7.48 10.73
CA LEU A 2 5.98 8.72 9.99
C LEU A 2 7.34 9.03 9.37
N HIS A 3 7.36 9.40 8.11
CA HIS A 3 8.60 9.60 7.37
C HIS A 3 8.63 10.96 6.67
N ARG A 4 9.66 11.75 6.95
CA ARG A 4 9.83 13.06 6.33
C ARG A 4 10.37 12.89 4.90
N GLY A 5 9.93 13.73 4.00
CA GLY A 5 10.45 13.76 2.63
C GLY A 5 9.64 12.96 1.62
N LEU A 6 8.73 12.09 2.05
CA LEU A 6 7.88 11.34 1.13
C LEU A 6 7.04 12.26 0.24
N LEU A 7 6.51 13.33 0.81
CA LEU A 7 5.69 14.29 0.08
C LEU A 7 6.43 14.94 -1.07
N ARG A 8 7.74 15.14 -0.93
CA ARG A 8 8.57 15.77 -1.95
C ARG A 8 8.64 14.97 -3.24
N GLU A 9 8.46 13.66 -3.15
CA GLU A 9 8.45 12.73 -4.29
C GLU A 9 7.04 12.43 -4.78
N GLY A 10 6.02 13.11 -4.23
CA GLY A 10 4.63 12.82 -4.55
C GLY A 10 4.10 11.56 -3.91
N VAL A 11 4.86 10.97 -3.00
CA VAL A 11 4.49 9.76 -2.28
C VAL A 11 4.18 10.12 -0.83
N TYR A 12 2.95 9.82 -0.39
CA TYR A 12 2.52 10.13 0.98
C TYR A 12 2.87 9.03 1.97
N GLY A 13 3.09 7.81 1.50
CA GLY A 13 3.45 6.71 2.36
C GLY A 13 3.75 5.45 1.54
N TRP A 14 4.23 4.41 2.21
CA TRP A 14 4.41 3.09 1.59
C TRP A 14 4.39 1.98 2.63
N CYS A 15 4.20 0.77 2.13
CA CYS A 15 4.18 -0.46 2.90
C CYS A 15 5.37 -1.33 2.50
N THR A 16 6.11 -1.82 3.48
CA THR A 16 7.26 -2.69 3.26
C THR A 16 7.05 -4.00 3.99
N VAL A 17 7.28 -5.13 3.31
CA VAL A 17 7.31 -6.45 3.94
C VAL A 17 8.60 -6.56 4.73
N THR A 18 8.53 -6.86 6.02
CA THR A 18 9.70 -6.93 6.90
C THR A 18 10.16 -8.33 7.21
N ASP A 19 9.37 -9.36 6.91
CA ASP A 19 9.76 -10.75 7.06
C ASP A 19 10.01 -11.38 5.69
N CYS A 20 11.03 -12.22 5.59
CA CYS A 20 11.42 -12.86 4.34
C CYS A 20 10.73 -14.21 4.17
N THR A 21 9.40 -14.24 4.28
CA THR A 21 8.63 -15.47 4.12
C THR A 21 7.75 -15.41 2.87
N TRP A 22 7.37 -16.57 2.34
CA TRP A 22 6.44 -16.61 1.22
C TRP A 22 5.00 -16.30 1.63
N ARG A 23 4.73 -16.25 2.95
CA ARG A 23 3.46 -15.77 3.53
C ARG A 23 3.77 -14.61 4.48
N PRO A 24 3.94 -13.40 3.97
CA PRO A 24 4.31 -12.26 4.82
C PRO A 24 3.26 -12.00 5.90
N ARG A 25 3.74 -11.75 7.12
CA ARG A 25 2.89 -11.41 8.28
C ARG A 25 3.40 -10.19 9.03
N SER A 26 4.55 -9.66 8.63
CA SER A 26 5.15 -8.51 9.28
C SER A 26 5.37 -7.42 8.24
N PHE A 27 4.88 -6.21 8.53
CA PHE A 27 4.88 -5.09 7.60
C PHE A 27 5.25 -3.82 8.32
N LEU A 28 5.93 -2.93 7.61
CA LEU A 28 6.22 -1.58 8.07
C LEU A 28 5.44 -0.61 7.18
N ILE A 29 4.61 0.21 7.81
CA ILE A 29 3.89 1.28 7.10
C ILE A 29 4.53 2.61 7.47
N GLU A 30 4.95 3.36 6.47
CA GLU A 30 5.57 4.67 6.65
C GLU A 30 4.66 5.72 6.00
N ILE A 31 4.34 6.77 6.74
CA ILE A 31 3.43 7.83 6.28
C ILE A 31 4.10 9.18 6.53
N HIS A 32 3.97 10.08 5.57
CA HIS A 32 4.50 11.43 5.69
C HIS A 32 3.87 12.17 6.89
N ASN A 33 4.68 12.82 7.71
CA ASN A 33 4.24 13.40 8.99
C ASN A 33 3.60 14.79 8.88
N ARG A 34 3.45 15.34 7.68
CA ARG A 34 2.88 16.67 7.45
C ARG A 34 1.56 16.64 6.69
N LEU A 35 0.91 15.49 6.64
CA LEU A 35 -0.37 15.36 5.97
C LEU A 35 -1.49 15.93 6.84
N SER A 36 -2.56 16.42 6.21
CA SER A 36 -3.80 16.73 6.89
C SER A 36 -4.38 15.45 7.51
N PRO A 37 -5.25 15.55 8.53
CA PRO A 37 -5.89 14.36 9.09
C PRO A 37 -6.59 13.50 8.03
N GLU A 38 -7.28 14.13 7.07
CA GLU A 38 -7.93 13.40 5.98
C GLU A 38 -6.92 12.62 5.14
N ASP A 39 -5.87 13.28 4.68
CA ASP A 39 -4.84 12.64 3.84
C ASP A 39 -4.09 11.57 4.60
N TYR A 40 -3.85 11.76 5.90
CA TYR A 40 -3.21 10.76 6.75
C TYR A 40 -4.05 9.47 6.81
N ILE A 41 -5.34 9.61 7.07
CA ILE A 41 -6.26 8.46 7.16
C ILE A 41 -6.36 7.75 5.80
N LYS A 42 -6.51 8.49 4.71
CA LYS A 42 -6.56 7.91 3.37
C LYS A 42 -5.28 7.17 3.02
N THR A 43 -4.13 7.73 3.36
CA THR A 43 -2.83 7.10 3.12
C THR A 43 -2.69 5.83 3.94
N LEU A 44 -3.10 5.86 5.22
CA LEU A 44 -3.07 4.67 6.06
C LEU A 44 -3.95 3.56 5.48
N LEU A 45 -5.16 3.89 5.04
CA LEU A 45 -6.07 2.91 4.44
C LEU A 45 -5.51 2.34 3.14
N HIS A 46 -4.86 3.17 2.33
CA HIS A 46 -4.18 2.74 1.11
C HIS A 46 -3.08 1.72 1.42
N GLU A 47 -2.23 2.02 2.40
CA GLU A 47 -1.13 1.13 2.78
C GLU A 47 -1.64 -0.17 3.44
N LEU A 48 -2.71 -0.09 4.22
CA LEU A 48 -3.35 -1.29 4.78
C LEU A 48 -3.93 -2.19 3.69
N GLN A 49 -4.39 -1.61 2.58
CA GLN A 49 -4.84 -2.41 1.44
C GLN A 49 -3.68 -3.24 0.86
N HIS A 50 -2.47 -2.69 0.80
CA HIS A 50 -1.29 -3.44 0.39
C HIS A 50 -0.99 -4.61 1.34
N VAL A 51 -1.16 -4.40 2.65
CA VAL A 51 -1.02 -5.49 3.62
C VAL A 51 -2.00 -6.63 3.30
N LEU A 52 -3.25 -6.29 3.02
CA LEU A 52 -4.26 -7.28 2.64
C LEU A 52 -3.87 -8.02 1.36
N GLN A 53 -3.35 -7.31 0.37
CA GLN A 53 -2.91 -7.91 -0.89
C GLN A 53 -1.82 -8.96 -0.67
N HIS A 54 -0.85 -8.65 0.20
CA HIS A 54 0.19 -9.61 0.56
C HIS A 54 -0.38 -10.80 1.34
N VAL A 55 -1.25 -10.54 2.31
CA VAL A 55 -1.83 -11.57 3.16
C VAL A 55 -2.70 -12.53 2.34
N ARG A 56 -3.49 -11.99 1.40
CA ARG A 56 -4.29 -12.83 0.49
C ARG A 56 -3.44 -13.60 -0.51
N GLY A 57 -2.19 -13.19 -0.72
CA GLY A 57 -1.31 -13.80 -1.69
C GLY A 57 -1.48 -13.29 -3.11
N ASP A 58 -2.29 -12.25 -3.32
CA ASP A 58 -2.44 -11.63 -4.64
C ASP A 58 -1.17 -10.90 -5.06
N LEU A 59 -0.52 -10.22 -4.10
CA LEU A 59 0.73 -9.51 -4.31
C LEU A 59 1.87 -10.30 -3.67
N ARG A 60 2.87 -10.68 -4.47
CA ARG A 60 4.01 -11.46 -4.01
C ARG A 60 5.30 -10.93 -4.64
N ASP A 61 6.35 -10.94 -3.83
CA ASP A 61 7.70 -10.65 -4.28
C ASP A 61 8.52 -11.93 -4.25
N LYS A 62 8.99 -12.38 -5.40
CA LYS A 62 9.82 -13.58 -5.53
C LYS A 62 11.13 -13.21 -6.24
N ARG A 63 12.25 -13.33 -5.53
CA ARG A 63 13.58 -13.09 -6.11
C ARG A 63 13.70 -11.76 -6.86
N GLY A 64 13.13 -10.70 -6.28
CA GLY A 64 13.13 -9.37 -6.89
C GLY A 64 12.07 -9.15 -7.97
N ILE A 65 11.23 -10.15 -8.23
CA ILE A 65 10.14 -10.06 -9.20
C ILE A 65 8.83 -9.84 -8.44
N ARG A 66 8.09 -8.80 -8.81
CA ARG A 66 6.78 -8.54 -8.23
C ARG A 66 5.69 -9.17 -9.09
N CYS A 67 4.89 -10.02 -8.47
CA CYS A 67 3.80 -10.74 -9.12
C CYS A 67 2.45 -10.33 -8.57
N TRP A 68 1.46 -10.22 -9.45
CA TRP A 68 0.08 -9.99 -9.09
C TRP A 68 -0.76 -11.15 -9.61
N LYS A 69 -1.39 -11.88 -8.66
CA LYS A 69 -2.20 -13.07 -8.98
C LYS A 69 -1.45 -14.06 -9.88
N GLY A 70 -0.16 -14.23 -9.60
CA GLY A 70 0.70 -15.15 -10.32
C GLY A 70 1.34 -14.62 -11.61
N ILE A 71 1.07 -13.38 -11.98
CA ILE A 71 1.59 -12.78 -13.20
C ILE A 71 2.75 -11.83 -12.86
N ASP A 72 3.87 -11.96 -13.55
CA ASP A 72 5.02 -11.07 -13.40
C ASP A 72 4.65 -9.66 -13.87
N CYS A 73 4.70 -8.70 -12.95
CA CYS A 73 4.36 -7.30 -13.19
C CYS A 73 5.54 -6.37 -12.85
N SER A 74 6.76 -6.89 -12.81
CA SER A 74 7.93 -6.14 -12.36
C SER A 74 8.32 -4.98 -13.29
N GLU A 75 7.88 -4.99 -14.55
CA GLU A 75 8.22 -3.96 -15.53
C GLU A 75 7.09 -2.93 -15.75
N LEU A 76 5.99 -3.01 -14.99
CA LEU A 76 4.91 -2.06 -15.13
C LEU A 76 5.26 -0.70 -14.50
N ASP A 77 4.85 0.38 -15.19
CA ASP A 77 4.88 1.72 -14.61
C ASP A 77 3.90 1.80 -13.45
N TYR A 78 4.14 2.72 -12.51
CA TYR A 78 3.31 2.87 -11.32
C TYR A 78 1.82 2.96 -11.65
N GLU A 79 1.46 3.70 -12.68
CA GLU A 79 0.08 3.94 -13.10
C GLU A 79 -0.64 2.68 -13.58
N ASP A 80 0.12 1.68 -14.02
CA ASP A 80 -0.41 0.42 -14.56
C ASP A 80 -0.35 -0.74 -13.56
N GLN A 81 0.23 -0.52 -12.38
CA GLN A 81 0.38 -1.56 -11.37
C GLN A 81 -0.99 -1.93 -10.78
N PRO A 82 -1.45 -3.17 -10.94
CA PRO A 82 -2.79 -3.55 -10.49
C PRO A 82 -2.97 -3.43 -8.98
N TRP A 83 -1.94 -3.65 -8.17
CA TRP A 83 -2.04 -3.47 -6.72
C TRP A 83 -2.25 -2.01 -6.34
N GLU A 84 -1.68 -1.07 -7.09
CA GLU A 84 -1.89 0.35 -6.86
C GLU A 84 -3.28 0.79 -7.32
N LEU A 85 -3.74 0.28 -8.47
CA LEU A 85 -5.09 0.57 -8.97
C LEU A 85 -6.15 0.09 -7.97
N GLU A 86 -6.00 -1.11 -7.42
CA GLU A 86 -6.91 -1.62 -6.40
C GLU A 86 -6.84 -0.77 -5.13
N ALA A 87 -5.64 -0.43 -4.66
CA ALA A 87 -5.47 0.35 -3.43
C ALA A 87 -6.08 1.74 -3.56
N HIS A 88 -5.89 2.42 -4.70
CA HIS A 88 -6.52 3.72 -4.93
C HIS A 88 -8.04 3.63 -5.02
N SER A 89 -8.56 2.59 -5.66
CA SER A 89 -9.99 2.35 -5.75
C SER A 89 -10.62 2.10 -4.37
N MET A 90 -9.97 1.30 -3.54
CA MET A 90 -10.47 0.97 -2.20
C MET A 90 -10.29 2.09 -1.19
N GLU A 91 -9.32 2.96 -1.39
CA GLU A 91 -9.02 4.07 -0.48
C GLU A 91 -10.25 4.94 -0.21
N SER A 92 -10.95 5.35 -1.26
CA SER A 92 -12.15 6.19 -1.13
C SER A 92 -13.31 5.44 -0.45
N VAL A 93 -13.50 4.18 -0.81
CA VAL A 93 -14.55 3.34 -0.22
C VAL A 93 -14.30 3.16 1.27
N LEU A 94 -13.08 2.82 1.64
CA LEU A 94 -12.72 2.60 3.05
C LEU A 94 -12.79 3.89 3.86
N TYR A 95 -12.43 5.01 3.24
CA TYR A 95 -12.52 6.30 3.92
C TYR A 95 -13.96 6.68 4.24
N GLU A 96 -14.88 6.46 3.30
CA GLU A 96 -16.31 6.69 3.54
C GLU A 96 -16.86 5.79 4.64
N GLU A 97 -16.48 4.52 4.65
CA GLU A 97 -16.85 3.59 5.72
C GLU A 97 -16.32 4.05 7.08
N TYR A 98 -15.09 4.53 7.11
CA TYR A 98 -14.49 5.10 8.33
C TYR A 98 -15.30 6.28 8.83
N LEU A 99 -15.68 7.21 7.95
CA LEU A 99 -16.46 8.40 8.34
C LEU A 99 -17.84 8.03 8.88
N THR A 100 -18.50 7.03 8.29
CA THR A 100 -19.84 6.61 8.74
C THR A 100 -19.79 5.83 10.04
N SER A 101 -18.63 5.32 10.45
CA SER A 101 -18.47 4.60 11.71
C SER A 101 -18.18 5.51 12.92
N LEU A 102 -17.97 6.79 12.68
CA LEU A 102 -17.64 7.75 13.75
C LEU A 102 -18.86 8.16 14.59
#